data_5574ba31df63b28dba772c6573c2212f
#
_entry.id   5574ba31df63b28dba772c6573c2212f
#
_cell.length_a   1.000
_cell.length_b   1.000
_cell.length_c   1.000
_cell.angle_alpha   90.00
_cell.angle_beta   90.00
_cell.angle_gamma   90.00
#
_symmetry.space_group_name_H-M   'P 1'
#
loop_
_entity.id
_entity.type
_entity.pdbx_description
1 polymer ?
#
loop_
_entity_poly.entity_id
_entity_poly.type
_entity_poly.pdbx_seq_one_letter_code
_entity_poly.pdbx_strand_id
1 'polypeptide(L)'
;DGVGLILPGMQCIRDPLGIPGRKWLYQNDLMFKQLKEYMVEFHKTGAKLFIQLAAGMGRSMAINGWMTKLAKNNVLNKIASPIVDVQYICASASEVPNRWKEDVMSRPLTVKEIEDMVYAFGQTAKKLRAAGVDGVEIHAVHEGYLLDQFTMANWNHRTDQYGGSFENRFRFPVE
;
A
#
# COMPACT_ATOMS: atom_id res chain seq x y z
N ASP A 1 28.26 -12.35 -1.59
CA ASP A 1 29.51 -12.25 -2.31
C ASP A 1 29.28 -11.65 -3.70
N GLY A 2 29.58 -10.33 -3.86
CA GLY A 2 29.47 -9.62 -5.14
C GLY A 2 28.06 -9.12 -5.52
N VAL A 3 27.07 -9.15 -4.61
CA VAL A 3 25.76 -8.56 -4.86
C VAL A 3 25.87 -7.03 -4.79
N GLY A 4 25.57 -6.35 -5.90
CA GLY A 4 25.64 -4.89 -5.98
C GLY A 4 24.38 -4.16 -5.55
N LEU A 5 23.20 -4.80 -5.69
CA LEU A 5 21.89 -4.24 -5.34
C LEU A 5 21.01 -5.29 -4.68
N ILE A 6 20.36 -4.91 -3.58
CA ILE A 6 19.39 -5.74 -2.89
C ILE A 6 18.03 -5.02 -2.90
N LEU A 7 17.00 -5.78 -3.32
CA LEU A 7 15.58 -5.38 -3.25
C LEU A 7 14.86 -6.42 -2.39
N PRO A 8 14.61 -6.16 -1.11
CA PRO A 8 13.79 -7.02 -0.28
C PRO A 8 12.32 -6.92 -0.72
N GLY A 9 11.49 -7.85 -0.25
CA GLY A 9 10.06 -7.88 -0.56
C GLY A 9 9.33 -6.58 -0.19
N MET A 10 8.14 -6.39 -0.77
CA MET A 10 7.37 -5.15 -0.67
C MET A 10 7.05 -4.75 0.78
N GLN A 11 7.10 -3.45 1.02
CA GLN A 11 6.62 -2.81 2.24
C GLN A 11 5.38 -1.96 1.91
N CYS A 12 4.27 -2.25 2.58
CA CYS A 12 3.09 -1.40 2.43
C CYS A 12 3.32 -0.04 3.09
N ILE A 13 2.95 1.03 2.38
CA ILE A 13 3.01 2.41 2.92
C ILE A 13 2.04 2.64 4.07
N ARG A 14 1.03 1.79 4.21
CA ARG A 14 0.13 1.74 5.35
C ARG A 14 0.69 0.79 6.40
N ASP A 15 0.63 1.18 7.68
CA ASP A 15 0.98 0.28 8.78
C ASP A 15 -0.01 -0.89 8.83
N PRO A 16 0.41 -2.12 8.56
CA PRO A 16 -0.47 -3.28 8.51
C PRO A 16 -0.99 -3.69 9.90
N LEU A 17 -0.34 -3.26 10.97
CA LEU A 17 -0.73 -3.59 12.33
C LEU A 17 -1.79 -2.63 12.88
N GLY A 18 -2.06 -1.52 12.17
CA GLY A 18 -3.08 -0.57 12.57
C GLY A 18 -2.90 -0.01 13.98
N ILE A 19 -1.65 0.11 14.45
CA ILE A 19 -1.37 0.64 15.79
C ILE A 19 -2.01 2.02 15.93
N PRO A 20 -2.76 2.28 16.99
CA PRO A 20 -3.39 3.58 17.20
C PRO A 20 -2.38 4.73 17.06
N GLY A 21 -2.71 5.74 16.25
CA GLY A 21 -1.83 6.87 15.93
C GLY A 21 -0.78 6.61 14.85
N ARG A 22 -0.69 5.38 14.33
CA ARG A 22 0.21 5.02 13.21
C ARG A 22 -0.58 4.46 12.04
N LYS A 23 -1.16 5.33 11.25
CA LYS A 23 -1.88 4.90 10.04
C LYS A 23 -0.92 4.56 8.90
N TRP A 24 0.22 5.24 8.83
CA TRP A 24 1.16 5.21 7.71
C TRP A 24 2.56 4.79 8.13
N LEU A 25 3.26 4.09 7.25
CA LEU A 25 4.62 3.60 7.49
C LEU A 25 5.58 4.73 7.90
N TYR A 26 5.49 5.90 7.26
CA TYR A 26 6.33 7.05 7.58
C TYR A 26 6.18 7.57 9.02
N GLN A 27 5.12 7.20 9.74
CA GLN A 27 4.89 7.58 11.14
C GLN A 27 5.64 6.69 12.15
N ASN A 28 6.32 5.63 11.67
CA ASN A 28 7.06 4.72 12.53
C ASN A 28 8.51 5.19 12.74
N ASP A 29 8.70 6.22 13.56
CA ASP A 29 10.02 6.83 13.80
C ASP A 29 11.05 5.84 14.37
N LEU A 30 10.62 4.89 15.18
CA LEU A 30 11.52 3.87 15.75
C LEU A 30 12.10 2.98 14.63
N MET A 31 11.26 2.54 13.68
CA MET A 31 11.71 1.74 12.55
C MET A 31 12.75 2.51 11.71
N PHE A 32 12.50 3.78 11.41
CA PHE A 32 13.44 4.58 10.61
C PHE A 32 14.75 4.86 11.36
N LYS A 33 14.71 5.01 12.69
CA LYS A 33 15.92 5.11 13.51
C LYS A 33 16.76 3.84 13.42
N GLN A 34 16.14 2.67 13.62
CA GLN A 34 16.81 1.37 13.51
C GLN A 34 17.34 1.11 12.09
N LEU A 35 16.56 1.48 11.08
CA LEU A 35 16.99 1.38 9.67
C LEU A 35 18.23 2.24 9.40
N LYS A 36 18.31 3.44 9.96
CA LYS A 36 19.48 4.30 9.81
C LYS A 36 20.75 3.67 10.42
N GLU A 37 20.63 3.07 11.59
CA GLU A 37 21.73 2.35 12.24
C GLU A 37 22.15 1.13 11.38
N TYR A 38 21.18 0.37 10.87
CA TYR A 38 21.42 -0.75 9.95
C TYR A 38 22.13 -0.32 8.67
N MET A 39 21.72 0.79 8.03
CA MET A 39 22.30 1.26 6.77
C MET A 39 23.79 1.64 6.89
N VAL A 40 24.23 2.11 8.06
CA VAL A 40 25.67 2.38 8.33
C VAL A 40 26.49 1.09 8.20
N GLU A 41 26.02 -0.01 8.77
CA GLU A 41 26.69 -1.30 8.68
C GLU A 41 26.54 -1.91 7.29
N PHE A 42 25.35 -1.81 6.70
CA PHE A 42 25.05 -2.34 5.38
C PHE A 42 25.98 -1.76 4.30
N HIS A 43 26.20 -0.46 4.29
CA HIS A 43 27.04 0.20 3.29
C HIS A 43 28.54 -0.20 3.36
N LYS A 44 29.01 -0.79 4.46
CA LYS A 44 30.34 -1.36 4.54
C LYS A 44 30.57 -2.52 3.57
N THR A 45 29.48 -3.16 3.11
CA THR A 45 29.52 -4.23 2.11
C THR A 45 29.74 -3.72 0.69
N GLY A 46 29.54 -2.42 0.44
CA GLY A 46 29.54 -1.81 -0.88
C GLY A 46 28.26 -2.01 -1.69
N ALA A 47 27.30 -2.80 -1.20
CA ALA A 47 26.02 -3.02 -1.87
C ALA A 47 25.06 -1.82 -1.68
N LYS A 48 24.08 -1.73 -2.57
CA LYS A 48 22.97 -0.77 -2.53
C LYS A 48 21.69 -1.44 -2.04
N LEU A 49 20.89 -0.71 -1.28
CA LEU A 49 19.58 -1.16 -0.81
C LEU A 49 18.48 -0.27 -1.41
N PHE A 50 17.56 -0.89 -2.14
CA PHE A 50 16.30 -0.26 -2.54
C PHE A 50 15.16 -0.88 -1.74
N ILE A 51 14.21 -0.08 -1.32
CA ILE A 51 13.00 -0.56 -0.64
C ILE A 51 11.82 -0.50 -1.61
N GLN A 52 11.18 -1.63 -1.82
CA GLN A 52 9.98 -1.72 -2.63
C GLN A 52 8.76 -1.25 -1.80
N LEU A 53 8.07 -0.20 -2.25
CA LEU A 53 6.89 0.37 -1.61
C LEU A 53 5.62 -0.04 -2.35
N ALA A 54 4.59 -0.41 -1.61
CA ALA A 54 3.29 -0.81 -2.16
C ALA A 54 2.14 -0.05 -1.51
N ALA A 55 1.10 0.24 -2.29
CA ALA A 55 -0.15 0.82 -1.80
C ALA A 55 -1.02 -0.19 -1.02
N GLY A 56 -0.72 -1.47 -1.12
CA GLY A 56 -1.47 -2.58 -0.54
C GLY A 56 -2.08 -3.50 -1.59
N MET A 57 -2.83 -4.48 -1.13
CA MET A 57 -3.36 -5.54 -1.99
C MET A 57 -4.75 -5.22 -2.57
N GLY A 58 -5.48 -4.28 -1.99
CA GLY A 58 -6.84 -3.95 -2.43
C GLY A 58 -7.75 -5.18 -2.43
N ARG A 59 -8.51 -5.39 -3.52
CA ARG A 59 -9.38 -6.58 -3.68
C ARG A 59 -8.63 -7.91 -3.64
N SER A 60 -7.32 -7.91 -3.83
CA SER A 60 -6.48 -9.12 -3.78
C SER A 60 -6.03 -9.48 -2.37
N MET A 61 -6.43 -8.70 -1.35
CA MET A 61 -6.17 -9.04 0.05
C MET A 61 -6.86 -10.35 0.42
N ALA A 62 -6.08 -11.33 0.87
CA ALA A 62 -6.61 -12.58 1.39
C ALA A 62 -7.27 -12.32 2.75
N ILE A 63 -8.55 -12.61 2.85
CA ILE A 63 -9.34 -12.42 4.07
C ILE A 63 -9.86 -13.76 4.59
N ASN A 64 -9.92 -13.89 5.90
CA ASN A 64 -10.39 -15.09 6.58
C ASN A 64 -11.40 -14.74 7.67
N GLY A 65 -12.03 -15.74 8.22
CA GLY A 65 -12.94 -15.76 9.40
C GLY A 65 -13.43 -14.38 9.88
N TRP A 66 -12.75 -13.79 10.84
CA TRP A 66 -13.15 -12.52 11.45
C TRP A 66 -13.05 -11.32 10.48
N MET A 67 -12.06 -11.33 9.58
CA MET A 67 -11.93 -10.26 8.57
C MET A 67 -13.12 -10.26 7.62
N THR A 68 -13.62 -11.43 7.21
CA THR A 68 -14.80 -11.56 6.37
C THR A 68 -16.04 -10.97 7.05
N LYS A 69 -16.20 -11.18 8.38
CA LYS A 69 -17.30 -10.58 9.14
C LYS A 69 -17.25 -9.05 9.15
N LEU A 70 -16.05 -8.48 9.34
CA LEU A 70 -15.86 -7.03 9.28
C LEU A 70 -16.08 -6.49 7.87
N ALA A 71 -15.52 -7.15 6.85
CA ALA A 71 -15.68 -6.72 5.46
C ALA A 71 -17.16 -6.65 5.02
N LYS A 72 -17.99 -7.58 5.50
CA LYS A 72 -19.43 -7.66 5.18
C LYS A 72 -20.33 -6.79 6.05
N ASN A 73 -19.86 -6.26 7.15
CA ASN A 73 -20.69 -5.54 8.11
C ASN A 73 -20.13 -4.16 8.43
N ASN A 74 -20.77 -3.13 7.87
CA ASN A 74 -20.33 -1.73 8.01
C ASN A 74 -20.30 -1.27 9.48
N VAL A 75 -21.23 -1.72 10.31
CA VAL A 75 -21.28 -1.33 11.73
C VAL A 75 -20.12 -1.96 12.49
N LEU A 76 -19.91 -3.26 12.32
CA LEU A 76 -18.78 -3.95 12.96
C LEU A 76 -17.43 -3.40 12.48
N ASN A 77 -17.28 -3.17 11.17
CA ASN A 77 -16.05 -2.58 10.63
C ASN A 77 -15.82 -1.18 11.19
N LYS A 78 -16.86 -0.33 11.29
CA LYS A 78 -16.77 1.01 11.87
C LYS A 78 -16.34 0.97 13.35
N ILE A 79 -16.84 0.03 14.13
CA ILE A 79 -16.43 -0.15 15.54
C ILE A 79 -14.96 -0.61 15.62
N ALA A 80 -14.54 -1.50 14.73
CA ALA A 80 -13.16 -2.02 14.70
C ALA A 80 -12.16 -1.05 14.06
N SER A 81 -12.60 -0.10 13.23
CA SER A 81 -11.76 0.74 12.38
C SER A 81 -10.69 1.59 13.10
N PRO A 82 -10.81 1.97 14.39
CA PRO A 82 -9.72 2.59 15.11
C PRO A 82 -8.48 1.70 15.27
N ILE A 83 -8.68 0.36 15.21
CA ILE A 83 -7.61 -0.65 15.33
C ILE A 83 -7.33 -1.27 13.97
N VAL A 84 -8.38 -1.73 13.28
CA VAL A 84 -8.27 -2.38 11.96
C VAL A 84 -9.48 -2.05 11.11
N ASP A 85 -9.25 -1.45 9.95
CA ASP A 85 -10.28 -1.17 8.95
C ASP A 85 -10.15 -2.13 7.77
N VAL A 86 -10.87 -3.27 7.86
CA VAL A 86 -10.80 -4.31 6.84
C VAL A 86 -11.39 -3.84 5.50
N GLN A 87 -12.44 -3.01 5.54
CA GLN A 87 -13.03 -2.46 4.31
C GLN A 87 -12.07 -1.51 3.60
N TYR A 88 -11.25 -0.76 4.34
CA TYR A 88 -10.20 0.07 3.74
C TYR A 88 -9.01 -0.77 3.24
N ILE A 89 -8.60 -1.79 3.97
CA ILE A 89 -7.53 -2.72 3.55
C ILE A 89 -7.88 -3.43 2.24
N CYS A 90 -9.15 -3.81 2.07
CA CYS A 90 -9.67 -4.46 0.88
C CYS A 90 -10.20 -3.48 -0.18
N ALA A 91 -10.16 -2.16 0.07
CA ALA A 91 -10.67 -1.17 -0.88
C ALA A 91 -9.92 -1.22 -2.20
N SER A 92 -10.65 -1.03 -3.30
CA SER A 92 -10.16 -1.15 -4.66
C SER A 92 -10.39 0.15 -5.45
N ALA A 93 -10.05 0.15 -6.72
CA ALA A 93 -10.40 1.25 -7.63
C ALA A 93 -11.92 1.46 -7.71
N SER A 94 -12.68 0.36 -7.73
CA SER A 94 -14.14 0.37 -7.81
C SER A 94 -14.76 -0.70 -6.92
N GLU A 95 -16.09 -0.72 -6.84
CA GLU A 95 -16.83 -1.78 -6.16
C GLU A 95 -16.76 -3.07 -7.01
N VAL A 96 -15.93 -4.01 -6.56
CA VAL A 96 -15.64 -5.26 -7.27
C VAL A 96 -15.48 -6.40 -6.27
N PRO A 97 -15.72 -7.66 -6.65
CA PRO A 97 -15.54 -8.81 -5.76
C PRO A 97 -14.10 -8.95 -5.26
N ASN A 98 -13.92 -9.35 -4.01
CA ASN A 98 -12.62 -9.77 -3.52
C ASN A 98 -12.14 -11.02 -4.28
N ARG A 99 -10.83 -11.09 -4.57
CA ARG A 99 -10.23 -12.17 -5.37
C ARG A 99 -10.45 -13.57 -4.80
N TRP A 100 -10.42 -13.68 -3.48
CA TRP A 100 -10.45 -14.95 -2.76
C TRP A 100 -11.80 -15.26 -2.10
N LYS A 101 -12.68 -14.27 -2.04
CA LYS A 101 -14.01 -14.30 -1.43
C LYS A 101 -14.98 -13.51 -2.29
N GLU A 102 -15.48 -14.11 -3.36
CA GLU A 102 -16.34 -13.44 -4.35
C GLU A 102 -17.63 -12.86 -3.76
N ASP A 103 -18.08 -13.40 -2.63
CA ASP A 103 -19.24 -12.94 -1.86
C ASP A 103 -18.93 -11.71 -0.97
N VAL A 104 -17.72 -11.18 -1.02
CA VAL A 104 -17.27 -9.96 -0.34
C VAL A 104 -16.92 -8.91 -1.37
N MET A 105 -17.68 -7.81 -1.38
CA MET A 105 -17.40 -6.67 -2.27
C MET A 105 -16.36 -5.74 -1.64
N SER A 106 -15.35 -5.37 -2.41
CA SER A 106 -14.43 -4.29 -2.08
C SER A 106 -15.12 -2.95 -2.34
N ARG A 107 -15.01 -2.00 -1.42
CA ARG A 107 -15.49 -0.64 -1.69
C ARG A 107 -14.49 0.16 -2.54
N PRO A 108 -14.95 1.16 -3.32
CA PRO A 108 -14.03 2.07 -3.99
C PRO A 108 -13.27 2.93 -2.96
N LEU A 109 -12.00 3.23 -3.24
CA LEU A 109 -11.28 4.30 -2.53
C LEU A 109 -11.88 5.66 -2.89
N THR A 110 -12.00 6.53 -1.92
CA THR A 110 -12.32 7.95 -2.17
C THR A 110 -11.10 8.67 -2.77
N VAL A 111 -11.33 9.77 -3.47
CA VAL A 111 -10.24 10.63 -4.01
C VAL A 111 -9.30 11.04 -2.86
N LYS A 112 -9.85 11.46 -1.72
CA LYS A 112 -9.06 11.83 -0.54
C LYS A 112 -8.16 10.69 -0.02
N GLU A 113 -8.64 9.45 -0.04
CA GLU A 113 -7.82 8.30 0.37
C GLU A 113 -6.68 8.04 -0.62
N ILE A 114 -6.90 8.26 -1.91
CA ILE A 114 -5.85 8.16 -2.94
C ILE A 114 -4.79 9.24 -2.72
N GLU A 115 -5.20 10.49 -2.56
CA GLU A 115 -4.31 11.62 -2.27
C GLU A 115 -3.50 11.40 -0.98
N ASP A 116 -4.12 10.87 0.08
CA ASP A 116 -3.43 10.51 1.32
C ASP A 116 -2.37 9.41 1.10
N MET A 117 -2.64 8.46 0.20
CA MET A 117 -1.66 7.43 -0.18
C MET A 117 -0.49 8.03 -0.96
N VAL A 118 -0.74 8.88 -1.96
CA VAL A 118 0.30 9.59 -2.72
C VAL A 118 1.20 10.37 -1.76
N TYR A 119 0.60 11.14 -0.85
CA TYR A 119 1.35 11.86 0.19
C TYR A 119 2.19 10.91 1.05
N ALA A 120 1.63 9.76 1.46
CA ALA A 120 2.32 8.78 2.29
C ALA A 120 3.50 8.12 1.57
N PHE A 121 3.41 7.86 0.25
CA PHE A 121 4.55 7.41 -0.56
C PHE A 121 5.69 8.43 -0.50
N GLY A 122 5.41 9.70 -0.76
CA GLY A 122 6.40 10.77 -0.73
C GLY A 122 7.06 10.93 0.64
N GLN A 123 6.27 10.91 1.73
CA GLN A 123 6.80 11.02 3.10
C GLN A 123 7.64 9.78 3.49
N THR A 124 7.22 8.58 3.07
CA THR A 124 7.98 7.36 3.31
C THR A 124 9.30 7.39 2.57
N ALA A 125 9.32 7.74 1.28
CA ALA A 125 10.54 7.87 0.47
C ALA A 125 11.51 8.90 1.08
N LYS A 126 10.99 10.04 1.55
CA LYS A 126 11.80 11.07 2.25
C LYS A 126 12.47 10.50 3.50
N LYS A 127 11.74 9.74 4.32
CA LYS A 127 12.30 9.12 5.54
C LYS A 127 13.28 8.00 5.23
N LEU A 128 13.02 7.18 4.21
CA LEU A 128 13.96 6.16 3.73
C LEU A 128 15.27 6.79 3.28
N ARG A 129 15.22 7.85 2.49
CA ARG A 129 16.40 8.61 2.09
C ARG A 129 17.18 9.16 3.29
N ALA A 130 16.48 9.75 4.28
CA ALA A 130 17.10 10.26 5.50
C ALA A 130 17.73 9.16 6.38
N ALA A 131 17.24 7.93 6.27
CA ALA A 131 17.82 6.75 6.91
C ALA A 131 19.01 6.15 6.13
N GLY A 132 19.34 6.67 4.94
CA GLY A 132 20.48 6.21 4.13
C GLY A 132 20.12 5.14 3.09
N VAL A 133 18.85 4.86 2.86
CA VAL A 133 18.41 3.93 1.79
C VAL A 133 18.74 4.55 0.43
N ASP A 134 19.29 3.75 -0.49
CA ASP A 134 19.83 4.22 -1.76
C ASP A 134 18.76 4.51 -2.81
N GLY A 135 17.60 3.86 -2.71
CA GLY A 135 16.49 4.09 -3.63
C GLY A 135 15.18 3.46 -3.18
N VAL A 136 14.11 3.79 -3.88
CA VAL A 136 12.79 3.17 -3.72
C VAL A 136 12.31 2.59 -5.03
N GLU A 137 11.60 1.50 -4.98
CA GLU A 137 10.87 0.90 -6.09
C GLU A 137 9.38 0.96 -5.77
N ILE A 138 8.57 1.35 -6.73
CA ILE A 138 7.10 1.33 -6.59
C ILE A 138 6.59 -0.01 -7.09
N HIS A 139 5.91 -0.74 -6.22
CA HIS A 139 5.26 -2.00 -6.55
C HIS A 139 3.96 -1.73 -7.32
N ALA A 140 4.10 -1.49 -8.63
CA ALA A 140 2.99 -1.03 -9.46
C ALA A 140 2.25 -2.15 -10.18
N VAL A 141 2.94 -3.20 -10.63
CA VAL A 141 2.34 -4.31 -11.38
C VAL A 141 2.75 -5.64 -10.80
N HIS A 142 1.80 -6.31 -10.11
CA HIS A 142 1.99 -7.66 -9.60
C HIS A 142 0.66 -8.28 -9.19
N GLU A 143 0.20 -9.28 -9.92
CA GLU A 143 -0.96 -10.11 -9.60
C GLU A 143 -2.28 -9.35 -9.33
N GLY A 144 -2.44 -8.13 -9.82
CA GLY A 144 -3.65 -7.34 -9.61
C GLY A 144 -3.75 -6.76 -8.20
N TYR A 145 -2.64 -6.29 -7.62
CA TYR A 145 -2.65 -5.51 -6.37
C TYR A 145 -3.20 -4.11 -6.60
N LEU A 146 -3.23 -3.26 -5.57
CA LEU A 146 -4.07 -2.06 -5.61
C LEU A 146 -3.76 -1.13 -6.79
N LEU A 147 -2.49 -0.86 -7.10
CA LEU A 147 -2.15 0.02 -8.24
C LEU A 147 -2.56 -0.60 -9.58
N ASP A 148 -2.41 -1.93 -9.73
CA ASP A 148 -2.89 -2.64 -10.94
C ASP A 148 -4.39 -2.49 -11.12
N GLN A 149 -5.16 -2.55 -10.02
CA GLN A 149 -6.62 -2.41 -10.07
C GLN A 149 -7.05 -1.06 -10.62
N PHE A 150 -6.22 -0.01 -10.45
CA PHE A 150 -6.46 1.30 -11.06
C PHE A 150 -6.13 1.31 -12.55
N THR A 151 -5.05 0.68 -12.98
CA THR A 151 -4.62 0.69 -14.38
C THR A 151 -5.52 -0.15 -15.28
N MET A 152 -6.13 -1.21 -14.75
CA MET A 152 -6.91 -2.20 -15.48
C MET A 152 -8.37 -1.78 -15.65
N ALA A 153 -8.85 -1.62 -16.88
CA ALA A 153 -10.23 -1.25 -17.17
C ALA A 153 -11.28 -2.22 -16.60
N ASN A 154 -10.91 -3.51 -16.44
CA ASN A 154 -11.81 -4.54 -15.89
C ASN A 154 -12.13 -4.32 -14.39
N TRP A 155 -11.29 -3.59 -13.68
CA TRP A 155 -11.43 -3.36 -12.24
C TRP A 155 -11.62 -1.89 -11.88
N ASN A 156 -11.37 -1.00 -12.84
CA ASN A 156 -11.52 0.44 -12.66
C ASN A 156 -12.70 0.98 -13.47
N HIS A 157 -13.84 1.09 -12.82
CA HIS A 157 -15.08 1.65 -13.37
C HIS A 157 -15.34 3.08 -12.88
N ARG A 158 -14.29 3.78 -12.42
CA ARG A 158 -14.40 5.14 -11.89
C ARG A 158 -14.72 6.14 -13.00
N THR A 159 -15.42 7.20 -12.61
CA THR A 159 -15.79 8.33 -13.49
C THR A 159 -15.09 9.64 -13.11
N ASP A 160 -14.22 9.59 -12.08
CA ASP A 160 -13.38 10.73 -11.65
C ASP A 160 -12.01 10.73 -12.34
N GLN A 161 -11.09 11.61 -11.89
CA GLN A 161 -9.75 11.76 -12.46
C GLN A 161 -8.86 10.51 -12.39
N TYR A 162 -9.26 9.48 -11.68
CA TYR A 162 -8.54 8.21 -11.54
C TYR A 162 -9.16 7.07 -12.36
N GLY A 163 -10.11 7.36 -13.27
CA GLY A 163 -10.78 6.35 -14.06
C GLY A 163 -11.16 6.81 -15.47
N GLY A 164 -11.76 5.91 -16.26
CA GLY A 164 -12.14 6.19 -17.64
C GLY A 164 -10.96 6.07 -18.62
N SER A 165 -10.33 7.18 -19.02
CA SER A 165 -9.23 7.16 -19.99
C SER A 165 -7.99 6.40 -19.50
N PHE A 166 -7.12 6.03 -20.45
CA PHE A 166 -5.85 5.38 -20.11
C PHE A 166 -5.03 6.24 -19.15
N GLU A 167 -4.89 7.53 -19.45
CA GLU A 167 -4.12 8.49 -18.65
C GLU A 167 -4.67 8.60 -17.22
N ASN A 168 -5.99 8.67 -17.08
CA ASN A 168 -6.63 8.75 -15.77
C ASN A 168 -6.44 7.46 -14.96
N ARG A 169 -6.51 6.29 -15.58
CA ARG A 169 -6.26 5.03 -14.88
C ARG A 169 -4.81 4.89 -14.41
N PHE A 170 -3.85 5.50 -15.12
CA PHE A 170 -2.43 5.52 -14.75
C PHE A 170 -2.05 6.69 -13.86
N ARG A 171 -2.94 7.63 -13.59
CA ARG A 171 -2.66 8.81 -12.78
C ARG A 171 -2.15 8.45 -11.38
N PHE A 172 -2.86 7.59 -10.65
CA PHE A 172 -2.45 7.21 -9.30
C PHE A 172 -1.04 6.59 -9.23
N PRO A 173 -0.64 5.61 -10.09
CA PRO A 173 0.73 5.10 -10.10
C PRO A 173 1.79 6.13 -10.47
N VAL A 174 1.45 7.21 -11.19
CA VAL A 174 2.39 8.22 -11.69
C VAL A 174 2.58 9.40 -10.72
N GLU A 175 1.56 9.74 -9.94
CA GLU A 175 1.64 10.78 -8.89
C GLU A 175 2.54 10.36 -7.72
#